data_260d17c5d1be0e30de1689364e5e8b6c
#
_entry.id   260d17c5d1be0e30de1689364e5e8b6c
#
_cell.length_a   1.000
_cell.length_b   1.000
_cell.length_c   1.000
_cell.angle_alpha   90.00
_cell.angle_beta   90.00
_cell.angle_gamma   90.00
#
_symmetry.space_group_name_H-M   'P 1'
#
loop_
_entity.id
_entity.type
_entity.pdbx_description
1 polymer ?
#
loop_
_entity_poly.entity_id
_entity_poly.type
_entity_poly.pdbx_seq_one_letter_code
_entity_poly.pdbx_strand_id
1 'polypeptide(L)'
;YAMSRSLVGSEMCIRDRKEAQQTKVILRVLKQAMSAQRGGTKTVKGLFIQSPDIFYLTYMKGKEQHPFLNAFKPCALTNMAVNYTGSGTYATYHDGNPVHLNLSLSFRELTPVFREDYFKEESGDGVGY
;
A
#
# COMPACT_ATOMS: atom_id res chain seq x y z
N TYR A 1 -1.82 20.54 -4.56
CA TYR A 1 -2.91 19.56 -4.37
C TYR A 1 -2.31 18.16 -4.22
N ALA A 2 -2.37 17.59 -3.04
CA ALA A 2 -2.04 16.20 -2.84
C ALA A 2 -3.19 15.35 -3.41
N MET A 3 -2.95 14.60 -4.49
CA MET A 3 -3.94 13.72 -5.06
C MET A 3 -4.08 12.46 -4.20
N SER A 4 -5.30 12.16 -3.77
CA SER A 4 -5.62 10.88 -3.16
C SER A 4 -5.83 9.85 -4.27
N ARG A 5 -4.99 8.82 -4.31
CA ARG A 5 -5.14 7.71 -5.25
C ARG A 5 -5.52 6.46 -4.49
N SER A 6 -6.60 5.83 -4.91
CA SER A 6 -7.03 4.54 -4.38
C SER A 6 -6.55 3.44 -5.31
N LEU A 7 -5.73 2.54 -4.78
CA LEU A 7 -5.43 1.28 -5.44
C LEU A 7 -6.54 0.30 -5.06
N VAL A 8 -7.45 0.07 -5.98
CA VAL A 8 -8.56 -0.84 -5.78
C VAL A 8 -8.10 -2.28 -5.97
N GLY A 9 -8.27 -3.07 -4.91
CA GLY A 9 -8.49 -4.49 -4.99
C GLY A 9 -7.36 -5.38 -5.50
N SER A 10 -6.46 -5.78 -4.61
CA SER A 10 -5.77 -7.05 -4.78
C SER A 10 -6.66 -8.15 -4.21
N GLU A 11 -7.21 -8.98 -5.07
CA GLU A 11 -7.90 -10.20 -4.67
C GLU A 11 -6.88 -11.27 -4.32
N MET A 12 -6.97 -11.82 -3.13
CA MET A 12 -6.09 -12.88 -2.66
C MET A 12 -6.92 -14.14 -2.37
N CYS A 13 -6.71 -15.18 -3.16
CA CYS A 13 -7.22 -16.51 -2.87
C CYS A 13 -6.19 -17.26 -2.04
N ILE A 14 -6.56 -17.64 -0.82
CA ILE A 14 -5.68 -18.35 0.12
C ILE A 14 -5.87 -19.84 -0.09
N ARG A 15 -4.83 -20.55 -0.50
CA ARG A 15 -4.88 -21.99 -0.81
C ARG A 15 -4.42 -22.84 0.36
N ASP A 16 -3.47 -22.36 1.15
CA ASP A 16 -2.88 -23.12 2.24
C ASP A 16 -2.54 -22.25 3.46
N ARG A 17 -2.05 -22.90 4.53
CA ARG A 17 -1.65 -22.24 5.77
C ARG A 17 -0.49 -21.27 5.59
N LYS A 18 0.44 -21.55 4.69
CA LYS A 18 1.61 -20.71 4.46
C LYS A 18 1.18 -19.39 3.83
N GLU A 19 0.31 -19.46 2.83
CA GLU A 19 -0.27 -18.26 2.20
C GLU A 19 -1.09 -17.44 3.21
N ALA A 20 -1.87 -18.11 4.08
CA ALA A 20 -2.61 -17.43 5.13
C ALA A 20 -1.70 -16.69 6.13
N GLN A 21 -0.58 -17.30 6.52
CA GLN A 21 0.40 -16.67 7.40
C GLN A 21 1.09 -15.49 6.72
N GLN A 22 1.49 -15.64 5.45
CA GLN A 22 2.07 -14.56 4.66
C GLN A 22 1.11 -13.38 4.53
N THR A 23 -0.15 -13.64 4.26
CA THR A 23 -1.20 -12.61 4.20
C THR A 23 -1.34 -11.86 5.53
N LYS A 24 -1.34 -12.56 6.66
CA LYS A 24 -1.36 -11.94 7.99
C LYS A 24 -0.15 -11.04 8.22
N VAL A 25 1.03 -11.48 7.79
CA VAL A 25 2.26 -10.67 7.90
C VAL A 25 2.16 -9.42 7.03
N ILE A 26 1.70 -9.54 5.79
CA ILE A 26 1.51 -8.39 4.88
C ILE A 26 0.56 -7.37 5.50
N LEU A 27 -0.61 -7.80 5.98
CA LEU A 27 -1.58 -6.91 6.61
C LEU A 27 -1.02 -6.21 7.85
N ARG A 28 -0.24 -6.95 8.67
CA ARG A 28 0.42 -6.39 9.86
C ARG A 28 1.46 -5.34 9.50
N VAL A 29 2.33 -5.65 8.53
CA VAL A 29 3.38 -4.72 8.09
C VAL A 29 2.78 -3.44 7.53
N LEU A 30 1.75 -3.54 6.69
CA LEU A 30 1.05 -2.36 6.16
C LEU A 30 0.40 -1.53 7.27
N LYS A 31 -0.24 -2.17 8.26
CA LYS A 31 -0.81 -1.45 9.42
C LYS A 31 0.25 -0.77 10.26
N GLN A 32 1.40 -1.39 10.46
CA GLN A 32 2.52 -0.78 11.17
C GLN A 32 3.07 0.43 10.43
N ALA A 33 3.29 0.29 9.11
CA ALA A 33 3.83 1.34 8.28
C ALA A 33 2.91 2.57 8.15
N MET A 34 1.58 2.37 8.16
CA MET A 34 0.62 3.48 8.13
C MET A 34 0.41 4.15 9.49
N SER A 35 0.89 3.55 10.58
CA SER A 35 0.68 4.04 11.94
C SER A 35 1.81 4.95 12.38
N ALA A 36 1.46 6.04 13.04
CA ALA A 36 2.44 6.92 13.66
C ALA A 36 3.19 6.19 14.79
N GLN A 37 4.48 6.40 14.88
CA GLN A 37 5.32 5.79 15.91
C GLN A 37 5.48 6.74 17.10
N ARG A 38 5.53 6.18 18.30
CA ARG A 38 5.90 6.93 19.49
C ARG A 38 7.42 7.07 19.54
N GLY A 39 7.92 8.27 19.29
CA GLY A 39 9.33 8.59 19.43
C GLY A 39 9.68 8.91 20.89
N GLY A 40 10.96 8.85 21.22
CA GLY A 40 11.51 9.22 22.52
C GLY A 40 12.63 8.30 22.97
N THR A 41 13.53 8.84 23.81
CA THR A 41 14.56 8.08 24.49
C THR A 41 13.95 7.22 25.63
N LYS A 42 14.72 6.28 26.16
CA LYS A 42 14.29 5.39 27.26
C LYS A 42 13.66 6.12 28.45
N THR A 43 14.06 7.39 28.66
CA THR A 43 13.62 8.22 29.79
C THR A 43 12.33 9.01 29.50
N VAL A 44 12.03 9.31 28.22
CA VAL A 44 10.89 10.17 27.81
C VAL A 44 10.14 9.48 26.67
N LYS A 45 9.61 8.30 26.93
CA LYS A 45 8.81 7.56 25.96
C LYS A 45 7.47 8.25 25.72
N GLY A 46 7.16 8.49 24.45
CA GLY A 46 5.83 8.93 24.03
C GLY A 46 5.59 10.43 24.02
N LEU A 47 6.64 11.25 24.29
CA LEU A 47 6.52 12.71 24.20
C LEU A 47 6.47 13.23 22.76
N PHE A 48 7.07 12.48 21.83
CA PHE A 48 7.11 12.85 20.43
C PHE A 48 6.44 11.77 19.57
N ILE A 49 5.71 12.20 18.56
CA ILE A 49 5.10 11.34 17.56
C ILE A 49 5.93 11.47 16.29
N GLN A 50 6.40 10.34 15.76
CA GLN A 50 7.07 10.29 14.46
C GLN A 50 6.04 10.04 13.38
N SER A 51 6.29 10.60 12.19
CA SER A 51 5.46 10.38 11.02
C SER A 51 5.44 8.89 10.62
N PRO A 52 4.36 8.44 9.99
CA PRO A 52 4.31 7.12 9.36
C PRO A 52 5.36 6.95 8.27
N ASP A 53 5.56 5.72 7.85
CA ASP A 53 6.48 5.38 6.77
C ASP A 53 6.00 5.93 5.42
N ILE A 54 6.95 6.24 4.55
CA ILE A 54 6.71 6.72 3.19
C ILE A 54 6.79 5.53 2.24
N PHE A 55 5.84 5.45 1.32
CA PHE A 55 5.74 4.40 0.32
C PHE A 55 6.17 4.91 -1.06
N TYR A 56 6.98 4.12 -1.73
CA TYR A 56 7.31 4.29 -3.14
C TYR A 56 6.58 3.21 -3.93
N LEU A 57 5.64 3.64 -4.75
CA LEU A 57 4.80 2.74 -5.54
C LEU A 57 5.31 2.66 -6.97
N THR A 58 5.40 1.45 -7.49
CA THR A 58 5.81 1.22 -8.88
C THR A 58 5.00 0.08 -9.46
N TYR A 59 4.44 0.31 -10.63
CA TYR A 59 3.83 -0.76 -11.42
C TYR A 59 4.91 -1.58 -12.11
N MET A 60 4.88 -2.89 -11.91
CA MET A 60 5.85 -3.81 -12.48
C MET A 60 5.22 -4.68 -13.55
N LYS A 61 5.99 -4.93 -14.62
CA LYS A 61 5.71 -5.95 -15.63
C LYS A 61 6.81 -7.02 -15.56
N GLY A 62 6.55 -8.07 -14.79
CA GLY A 62 7.59 -9.05 -14.48
C GLY A 62 8.67 -8.47 -13.57
N LYS A 63 9.90 -8.27 -14.07
CA LYS A 63 11.03 -7.70 -13.34
C LYS A 63 11.30 -6.23 -13.66
N GLU A 64 10.61 -5.68 -14.64
CA GLU A 64 10.81 -4.31 -15.13
C GLU A 64 9.63 -3.43 -14.77
N GLN A 65 9.86 -2.12 -14.71
CA GLN A 65 8.79 -1.16 -14.51
C GLN A 65 7.86 -1.16 -15.72
N HIS A 66 6.55 -1.04 -15.48
CA HIS A 66 5.57 -1.02 -16.56
C HIS A 66 5.69 0.28 -17.38
N PRO A 67 5.94 0.19 -18.70
CA PRO A 67 6.28 1.38 -19.51
C PRO A 67 5.09 2.32 -19.75
N PHE A 68 3.87 1.82 -19.67
CA PHE A 68 2.66 2.58 -20.02
C PHE A 68 1.92 3.16 -18.83
N LEU A 69 2.10 2.61 -17.64
CA LEU A 69 1.41 3.09 -16.45
C LEU A 69 2.17 4.24 -15.80
N ASN A 70 1.43 5.22 -15.31
CA ASN A 70 1.99 6.41 -14.69
C ASN A 70 2.80 6.08 -13.41
N ALA A 71 3.84 6.87 -13.20
CA ALA A 71 4.65 6.82 -11.98
C ALA A 71 3.92 7.49 -10.81
N PHE A 72 4.37 7.19 -9.60
CA PHE A 72 3.88 7.82 -8.38
C PHE A 72 5.00 8.58 -7.70
N LYS A 73 4.67 9.73 -7.12
CA LYS A 73 5.53 10.39 -6.17
C LYS A 73 5.48 9.67 -4.81
N PRO A 74 6.43 9.95 -3.90
CA PRO A 74 6.37 9.37 -2.56
C PRO A 74 5.00 9.59 -1.90
N CYS A 75 4.41 8.51 -1.39
CA CYS A 75 3.05 8.47 -0.88
C CYS A 75 3.01 8.06 0.59
N ALA A 76 1.99 8.49 1.29
CA ALA A 76 1.59 7.95 2.59
C ALA A 76 0.35 7.07 2.43
N LEU A 77 0.33 5.93 3.12
CA LEU A 77 -0.84 5.06 3.18
C LEU A 77 -1.84 5.66 4.17
N THR A 78 -2.98 6.13 3.66
CA THR A 78 -3.99 6.84 4.47
C THR A 78 -5.12 5.94 4.94
N ASN A 79 -5.45 4.92 4.15
CA ASN A 79 -6.52 3.99 4.50
C ASN A 79 -6.22 2.59 3.99
N MET A 80 -6.62 1.59 4.77
CA MET A 80 -6.56 0.18 4.41
C MET A 80 -7.87 -0.49 4.79
N ALA A 81 -8.56 -1.03 3.80
CA ALA A 81 -9.78 -1.80 3.99
C ALA A 81 -9.55 -3.26 3.57
N VAL A 82 -9.96 -4.17 4.42
CA VAL A 82 -9.89 -5.62 4.17
C VAL A 82 -11.29 -6.17 4.15
N ASN A 83 -11.68 -6.76 3.02
CA ASN A 83 -12.97 -7.40 2.84
C ASN A 83 -12.78 -8.91 2.73
N TYR A 84 -13.31 -9.66 3.68
CA TYR A 84 -13.27 -11.12 3.73
C TYR A 84 -14.45 -11.79 3.02
N THR A 85 -15.42 -11.00 2.55
CA THR A 85 -16.64 -11.46 1.87
C THR A 85 -16.66 -11.10 0.38
N GLY A 86 -15.51 -10.82 -0.21
CA GLY A 86 -15.38 -10.35 -1.58
C GLY A 86 -15.97 -11.30 -2.64
N SER A 87 -16.03 -12.59 -2.34
CA SER A 87 -16.69 -13.60 -3.18
C SER A 87 -18.19 -13.77 -2.91
N GLY A 88 -18.80 -12.88 -2.14
CA GLY A 88 -20.23 -12.90 -1.78
C GLY A 88 -20.56 -13.74 -0.55
N THR A 89 -19.66 -14.60 -0.09
CA THR A 89 -19.87 -15.44 1.09
C THR A 89 -18.62 -15.46 1.95
N TYR A 90 -18.80 -15.38 3.28
CA TYR A 90 -17.70 -15.58 4.21
C TYR A 90 -17.43 -17.08 4.34
N ALA A 91 -16.28 -17.50 3.85
CA ALA A 91 -15.82 -18.89 3.93
C ALA A 91 -14.47 -18.96 4.65
N THR A 92 -14.33 -19.90 5.57
CA THR A 92 -13.09 -20.17 6.30
C THR A 92 -12.74 -21.64 6.23
N TYR A 93 -11.45 -21.93 6.32
CA TYR A 93 -10.96 -23.28 6.61
C TYR A 93 -11.23 -23.66 8.07
N HIS A 94 -11.11 -24.93 8.42
CA HIS A 94 -11.24 -25.42 9.79
C HIS A 94 -10.37 -24.66 10.81
N ASP A 95 -9.27 -24.11 10.35
CA ASP A 95 -8.34 -23.31 11.16
C ASP A 95 -8.80 -21.84 11.38
N GLY A 96 -9.97 -21.45 10.89
CA GLY A 96 -10.47 -20.09 10.95
C GLY A 96 -9.77 -19.10 10.00
N ASN A 97 -8.90 -19.57 9.11
CA ASN A 97 -8.29 -18.73 8.10
C ASN A 97 -9.28 -18.45 6.97
N PRO A 98 -9.42 -17.21 6.49
CA PRO A 98 -10.31 -16.92 5.38
C PRO A 98 -9.80 -17.55 4.09
N VAL A 99 -10.71 -18.03 3.25
CA VAL A 99 -10.39 -18.61 1.92
C VAL A 99 -10.09 -17.50 0.91
N HIS A 100 -10.76 -16.39 1.05
CA HIS A 100 -10.67 -15.27 0.12
C HIS A 100 -10.66 -13.94 0.88
N LEU A 101 -9.85 -13.01 0.44
CA LEU A 101 -9.87 -11.64 0.93
C LEU A 101 -9.61 -10.65 -0.20
N ASN A 102 -10.22 -9.49 -0.07
CA ASN A 102 -9.99 -8.36 -0.96
C ASN A 102 -9.39 -7.21 -0.15
N LEU A 103 -8.22 -6.73 -0.59
CA LEU A 103 -7.47 -5.67 0.07
C LEU A 103 -7.55 -4.40 -0.76
N SER A 104 -8.06 -3.32 -0.18
CA SER A 104 -8.09 -1.99 -0.77
C SER A 104 -7.17 -1.06 0.00
N LEU A 105 -6.28 -0.40 -0.71
CA LEU A 105 -5.31 0.55 -0.16
C LEU A 105 -5.54 1.93 -0.77
N SER A 106 -5.54 2.95 0.07
CA SER A 106 -5.63 4.35 -0.36
C SER A 106 -4.36 5.09 0.02
N PHE A 107 -3.70 5.64 -0.98
CA PHE A 107 -2.47 6.41 -0.82
C PHE A 107 -2.71 7.89 -1.11
N ARG A 108 -1.96 8.74 -0.44
CA ARG A 108 -1.92 10.18 -0.71
C ARG A 108 -0.48 10.57 -1.03
N GLU A 109 -0.28 11.19 -2.17
CA GLU A 109 1.01 11.76 -2.51
C GLU A 109 1.37 12.92 -1.58
N LEU A 110 2.62 12.93 -1.12
CA LEU A 110 3.09 13.94 -0.16
C LEU A 110 3.44 15.27 -0.83
N THR A 111 3.80 15.21 -2.12
CA THR A 111 4.12 16.37 -2.92
C THR A 111 3.17 16.48 -4.09
N PRO A 112 2.65 17.68 -4.40
CA PRO A 112 1.82 17.87 -5.58
C PRO A 112 2.63 17.65 -6.86
N VAL A 113 1.93 17.26 -7.91
CA VAL A 113 2.50 17.14 -9.26
C VAL A 113 2.36 18.49 -9.95
N PHE A 114 3.48 19.05 -10.39
CA PHE A 114 3.53 20.30 -11.13
C PHE A 114 3.76 20.03 -12.62
N ARG A 115 3.41 21.00 -13.46
CA ARG A 115 3.62 20.93 -14.90
C ARG A 115 5.09 20.69 -15.26
N GLU A 116 6.00 21.26 -14.50
CA GLU A 116 7.44 21.13 -14.68
C GLU A 116 7.95 19.71 -14.45
N ASP A 117 7.24 18.90 -13.68
CA ASP A 117 7.61 17.51 -13.43
C ASP A 117 7.50 16.65 -14.70
N TYR A 118 6.60 17.01 -15.62
CA TYR A 118 6.45 16.34 -16.93
C TYR A 118 7.56 16.67 -17.92
N PHE A 119 8.30 17.75 -17.71
CA PHE A 119 9.41 18.16 -18.59
C PHE A 119 10.76 17.62 -18.13
N LYS A 120 10.87 17.11 -16.92
CA LYS A 120 12.13 16.58 -16.36
C LYS A 120 12.44 15.14 -16.80
N GLU A 121 11.48 14.43 -17.35
CA GLU A 121 11.69 13.10 -17.91
C GLU A 121 12.28 13.25 -19.33
N GLU A 122 13.62 13.36 -19.40
CA GLU A 122 14.37 13.42 -20.66
C GLU A 122 14.23 12.17 -21.54
N SER A 123 13.64 11.11 -21.03
CA SER A 123 13.51 9.84 -21.76
C SER A 123 12.15 9.60 -22.38
N GLY A 124 11.26 10.55 -22.49
CA GLY A 124 10.05 10.49 -23.35
C GLY A 124 9.21 9.20 -23.36
N ASP A 125 9.55 8.23 -22.52
CA ASP A 125 9.13 6.83 -22.58
C ASP A 125 8.22 6.50 -21.40
N GLY A 126 7.18 7.31 -21.22
CA GLY A 126 6.20 7.07 -20.16
C GLY A 126 5.06 8.09 -20.19
N VAL A 127 4.01 7.79 -19.42
CA VAL A 127 2.84 8.67 -19.28
C VAL A 127 3.08 9.79 -18.24
N GLY A 128 4.19 9.71 -17.49
CA GLY A 128 4.50 10.60 -16.37
C GLY A 128 3.76 10.22 -15.09
N TYR A 129 3.53 11.21 -14.24
CA TYR A 129 2.86 11.03 -12.95
C TYR A 129 1.34 10.96 -13.05
#